data_76bdc67430d1475e7bc004a559dd63e1
#
_entry.id   76bdc67430d1475e7bc004a559dd63e1
#
_cell.length_a   1.000
_cell.length_b   1.000
_cell.length_c   1.000
_cell.angle_alpha   90.00
_cell.angle_beta   90.00
_cell.angle_gamma   90.00
#
_symmetry.space_group_name_H-M   'P 1'
#
loop_
_entity.id
_entity.type
_entity.pdbx_description
1 polymer ?
#
loop_
_entity_poly.entity_id
_entity_poly.type
_entity_poly.pdbx_seq_one_letter_code
_entity_poly.pdbx_strand_id
1 'polypeptide(L)'
;MLKIYTDGACSGNPGPGGWAFVIPSIKAENSGYFIETTNNRMEITAVIEALNYVARETSYSKVEIITDSQYVVNTMTKGWQMKKNTDLWKELFELIDLFENVKWKWVKGHADNEYNKRCDELAVDAYKSYEKAKWEKEAEKLYEEQHKYDDCYDTEIPLNFNSKQTAIAIALTAHKRYTIGSHTYTILDCAALPGLYVIEKDYCTLIYHGSLDDCMYELQDIKDPNVLPF
;
A
#
# COMPACT_ATOMS: atom_id res chain seq x y z
N MET A 1 13.60 21.83 -23.34
CA MET A 1 12.37 21.05 -23.12
C MET A 1 12.60 20.15 -21.93
N LEU A 2 11.80 20.31 -20.88
CA LEU A 2 11.91 19.56 -19.64
C LEU A 2 11.30 18.16 -19.84
N LYS A 3 12.02 17.10 -19.51
CA LYS A 3 11.50 15.74 -19.58
C LYS A 3 10.88 15.33 -18.24
N ILE A 4 9.67 14.85 -18.29
CA ILE A 4 8.86 14.45 -17.13
C ILE A 4 8.40 13.01 -17.36
N TYR A 5 8.75 12.13 -16.45
CA TYR A 5 8.28 10.74 -16.44
C TYR A 5 7.09 10.63 -15.49
N THR A 6 6.06 9.91 -15.89
CA THR A 6 4.84 9.75 -15.08
C THR A 6 4.34 8.33 -15.15
N ASP A 7 3.78 7.85 -14.04
CA ASP A 7 3.15 6.55 -13.94
C ASP A 7 2.02 6.55 -12.90
N GLY A 8 1.08 5.61 -13.06
CA GLY A 8 -0.01 5.39 -12.14
C GLY A 8 -0.24 3.91 -11.92
N ALA A 9 -0.41 3.51 -10.66
CA ALA A 9 -0.67 2.13 -10.26
C ALA A 9 -1.96 2.02 -9.46
N CYS A 10 -2.63 0.87 -9.53
CA CYS A 10 -3.85 0.61 -8.76
C CYS A 10 -3.92 -0.85 -8.30
N SER A 11 -4.18 -1.07 -7.02
CA SER A 11 -4.44 -2.38 -6.44
C SER A 11 -5.92 -2.71 -6.56
N GLY A 12 -6.28 -3.40 -7.63
CA GLY A 12 -7.68 -3.56 -8.05
C GLY A 12 -8.12 -2.48 -9.05
N ASN A 13 -9.38 -2.56 -9.52
CA ASN A 13 -9.86 -1.59 -10.52
C ASN A 13 -11.41 -1.56 -10.53
N PRO A 14 -12.05 -0.82 -9.57
CA PRO A 14 -11.48 0.15 -8.63
C PRO A 14 -10.78 -0.45 -7.41
N GLY A 15 -9.97 0.40 -6.74
CA GLY A 15 -9.26 0.07 -5.50
C GLY A 15 -8.28 1.17 -5.11
N PRO A 16 -7.45 0.96 -4.08
CA PRO A 16 -6.38 1.88 -3.73
C PRO A 16 -5.39 2.03 -4.87
N GLY A 17 -4.98 3.25 -5.15
CA GLY A 17 -4.03 3.52 -6.22
C GLY A 17 -3.13 4.71 -5.93
N GLY A 18 -1.98 4.73 -6.58
CA GLY A 18 -1.00 5.79 -6.47
C GLY A 18 -0.61 6.36 -7.83
N TRP A 19 -0.12 7.56 -7.78
CA TRP A 19 0.44 8.29 -8.91
C TRP A 19 1.84 8.76 -8.58
N ALA A 20 2.69 8.90 -9.57
CA ALA A 20 4.03 9.46 -9.39
C ALA A 20 4.55 10.15 -10.63
N PHE A 21 5.47 11.09 -10.41
CA PHE A 21 6.30 11.67 -11.46
C PHE A 21 7.75 11.81 -11.04
N VAL A 22 8.64 11.80 -12.03
CA VAL A 22 10.08 12.05 -11.88
C VAL A 22 10.55 13.02 -12.94
N ILE A 23 11.30 14.07 -12.54
CA ILE A 23 11.88 15.09 -13.41
C ILE A 23 13.40 15.13 -13.19
N PRO A 24 14.17 14.29 -13.90
CA PRO A 24 15.57 14.04 -13.58
C PRO A 24 16.46 15.28 -13.64
N SER A 25 16.22 16.17 -14.61
CA SER A 25 17.07 17.35 -14.85
C SER A 25 17.06 18.38 -13.73
N ILE A 26 16.00 18.38 -12.91
CA ILE A 26 15.87 19.26 -11.74
C ILE A 26 15.84 18.45 -10.42
N LYS A 27 16.09 17.15 -10.49
CA LYS A 27 16.09 16.22 -9.36
C LYS A 27 14.81 16.29 -8.52
N ALA A 28 13.66 16.44 -9.18
CA ALA A 28 12.35 16.46 -8.53
C ALA A 28 11.63 15.13 -8.78
N GLU A 29 11.01 14.62 -7.75
CA GLU A 29 10.06 13.51 -7.80
C GLU A 29 8.97 13.73 -6.75
N ASN A 30 7.77 13.26 -7.04
CA ASN A 30 6.66 13.29 -6.09
C ASN A 30 5.70 12.14 -6.40
N SER A 31 4.93 11.75 -5.37
CA SER A 31 3.91 10.72 -5.47
C SER A 31 2.77 10.99 -4.51
N GLY A 32 1.62 10.39 -4.76
CA GLY A 32 0.47 10.45 -3.88
C GLY A 32 -0.48 9.30 -4.15
N TYR A 33 -1.56 9.22 -3.38
CA TYR A 33 -2.47 8.09 -3.46
C TYR A 33 -3.94 8.51 -3.35
N PHE A 34 -4.82 7.60 -3.78
CA PHE A 34 -6.26 7.65 -3.54
C PHE A 34 -6.72 6.30 -3.00
N ILE A 35 -7.68 6.34 -2.06
CA ILE A 35 -8.21 5.14 -1.40
C ILE A 35 -9.06 4.30 -2.36
N GLU A 36 -9.79 4.98 -3.25
CA GLU A 36 -10.65 4.35 -4.24
C GLU A 36 -10.49 5.07 -5.58
N THR A 37 -9.90 4.37 -6.53
CA THR A 37 -9.59 4.91 -7.86
C THR A 37 -9.48 3.79 -8.89
N THR A 38 -9.02 4.11 -10.08
CA THR A 38 -8.71 3.16 -11.15
C THR A 38 -7.33 3.45 -11.73
N ASN A 39 -6.71 2.44 -12.35
CA ASN A 39 -5.39 2.62 -12.97
C ASN A 39 -5.36 3.81 -13.94
N ASN A 40 -6.33 3.90 -14.85
CA ASN A 40 -6.39 5.00 -15.81
C ASN A 40 -6.52 6.38 -15.14
N ARG A 41 -7.22 6.48 -14.01
CA ARG A 41 -7.28 7.74 -13.25
C ARG A 41 -5.93 8.11 -12.69
N MET A 42 -5.19 7.14 -12.14
CA MET A 42 -3.85 7.39 -11.59
C MET A 42 -2.85 7.81 -12.67
N GLU A 43 -2.91 7.18 -13.85
CA GLU A 43 -2.09 7.59 -15.00
C GLU A 43 -2.34 9.04 -15.44
N ILE A 44 -3.61 9.49 -15.49
CA ILE A 44 -3.94 10.88 -15.81
C ILE A 44 -3.51 11.81 -14.67
N THR A 45 -3.80 11.43 -13.43
CA THR A 45 -3.45 12.23 -12.24
C THR A 45 -1.94 12.44 -12.14
N ALA A 46 -1.13 11.44 -12.45
CA ALA A 46 0.33 11.57 -12.47
C ALA A 46 0.80 12.70 -13.40
N VAL A 47 0.16 12.83 -14.56
CA VAL A 47 0.46 13.91 -15.51
C VAL A 47 -0.02 15.26 -15.00
N ILE A 48 -1.24 15.33 -14.44
CA ILE A 48 -1.80 16.54 -13.85
C ILE A 48 -0.88 17.08 -12.76
N GLU A 49 -0.50 16.23 -11.81
CA GLU A 49 0.34 16.61 -10.68
C GLU A 49 1.76 17.03 -11.13
N ALA A 50 2.29 16.35 -12.14
CA ALA A 50 3.58 16.74 -12.73
C ALA A 50 3.53 18.13 -13.39
N LEU A 51 2.49 18.41 -14.18
CA LEU A 51 2.33 19.73 -14.81
C LEU A 51 2.04 20.83 -13.78
N ASN A 52 1.22 20.55 -12.76
CA ASN A 52 0.99 21.46 -11.63
C ASN A 52 2.29 21.80 -10.91
N TYR A 53 3.14 20.80 -10.65
CA TYR A 53 4.44 21.01 -10.04
C TYR A 53 5.30 21.92 -10.90
N VAL A 54 5.43 21.63 -12.20
CA VAL A 54 6.25 22.42 -13.12
C VAL A 54 5.75 23.85 -13.23
N ALA A 55 4.43 24.06 -13.33
CA ALA A 55 3.85 25.41 -13.43
C ALA A 55 4.07 26.26 -12.17
N ARG A 56 4.10 25.64 -10.98
CA ARG A 56 4.28 26.35 -9.71
C ARG A 56 5.74 26.54 -9.32
N GLU A 57 6.56 25.52 -9.53
CA GLU A 57 7.91 25.47 -8.96
C GLU A 57 9.02 25.80 -9.96
N THR A 58 8.68 26.00 -11.24
CA THR A 58 9.68 26.23 -12.28
C THR A 58 9.25 27.32 -13.27
N SER A 59 10.17 27.72 -14.14
CA SER A 59 9.90 28.65 -15.26
C SER A 59 9.85 27.92 -16.62
N TYR A 60 9.78 26.59 -16.64
CA TYR A 60 9.76 25.85 -17.90
C TYR A 60 8.37 25.92 -18.54
N SER A 61 8.29 26.42 -19.77
CA SER A 61 7.06 26.47 -20.58
C SER A 61 7.02 25.38 -21.65
N LYS A 62 8.11 24.62 -21.86
CA LYS A 62 8.20 23.52 -22.85
C LYS A 62 8.55 22.22 -22.16
N VAL A 63 7.63 21.29 -22.17
CA VAL A 63 7.74 20.01 -21.46
C VAL A 63 7.52 18.82 -22.40
N GLU A 64 8.11 17.68 -22.07
CA GLU A 64 7.87 16.39 -22.72
C GLU A 64 7.42 15.39 -21.65
N ILE A 65 6.15 14.95 -21.73
CA ILE A 65 5.59 13.89 -20.89
C ILE A 65 5.97 12.54 -21.47
N ILE A 66 6.57 11.68 -20.66
CA ILE A 66 7.03 10.33 -21.00
C ILE A 66 6.32 9.36 -20.08
N THR A 67 5.49 8.49 -20.64
CA THR A 67 4.67 7.53 -19.89
C THR A 67 4.48 6.24 -20.69
N ASP A 68 4.24 5.13 -20.02
CA ASP A 68 3.83 3.88 -20.66
C ASP A 68 2.30 3.73 -20.78
N SER A 69 1.55 4.73 -20.32
CA SER A 69 0.11 4.79 -20.51
C SER A 69 -0.25 5.06 -21.97
N GLN A 70 -0.65 3.99 -22.67
CA GLN A 70 -1.23 4.14 -24.01
C GLN A 70 -2.53 4.95 -23.99
N TYR A 71 -3.28 4.86 -22.88
CA TYR A 71 -4.53 5.60 -22.70
C TYR A 71 -4.27 7.12 -22.72
N VAL A 72 -3.31 7.58 -21.97
CA VAL A 72 -2.94 9.01 -21.96
C VAL A 72 -2.39 9.45 -23.31
N VAL A 73 -1.33 8.78 -23.80
CA VAL A 73 -0.66 9.21 -25.04
C VAL A 73 -1.59 9.18 -26.25
N ASN A 74 -2.40 8.13 -26.41
CA ASN A 74 -3.31 8.02 -27.57
C ASN A 74 -4.47 9.01 -27.48
N THR A 75 -4.97 9.33 -26.29
CA THR A 75 -5.98 10.37 -26.11
C THR A 75 -5.42 11.71 -26.56
N MET A 76 -4.20 12.06 -26.14
CA MET A 76 -3.57 13.35 -26.43
C MET A 76 -3.03 13.48 -27.87
N THR A 77 -2.67 12.37 -28.53
CA THR A 77 -2.03 12.41 -29.86
C THR A 77 -2.90 11.91 -31.00
N LYS A 78 -3.87 11.03 -30.71
CA LYS A 78 -4.70 10.38 -31.72
C LYS A 78 -6.20 10.71 -31.59
N GLY A 79 -6.55 11.58 -30.64
CA GLY A 79 -7.94 12.02 -30.43
C GLY A 79 -8.88 10.89 -29.97
N TRP A 80 -8.40 9.98 -29.11
CA TRP A 80 -9.28 8.98 -28.53
C TRP A 80 -10.40 9.65 -27.72
N GLN A 81 -11.61 9.07 -27.81
CA GLN A 81 -12.78 9.65 -27.17
C GLN A 81 -12.69 9.57 -25.64
N MET A 82 -12.81 10.70 -24.98
CA MET A 82 -12.82 10.85 -23.52
C MET A 82 -14.21 10.57 -22.94
N LYS A 83 -14.69 9.32 -23.07
CA LYS A 83 -15.99 8.91 -22.54
C LYS A 83 -15.99 8.70 -21.02
N LYS A 84 -14.82 8.50 -20.43
CA LYS A 84 -14.62 8.28 -18.99
C LYS A 84 -13.56 9.27 -18.48
N ASN A 85 -13.56 9.49 -17.16
CA ASN A 85 -12.61 10.39 -16.48
C ASN A 85 -12.63 11.82 -17.06
N THR A 86 -13.80 12.30 -17.43
CA THR A 86 -13.99 13.62 -18.08
C THR A 86 -13.59 14.76 -17.17
N ASP A 87 -13.71 14.57 -15.86
CA ASP A 87 -13.22 15.47 -14.81
C ASP A 87 -11.73 15.70 -14.93
N LEU A 88 -10.93 14.63 -14.95
CA LEU A 88 -9.47 14.70 -15.03
C LEU A 88 -9.00 15.20 -16.40
N TRP A 89 -9.68 14.80 -17.48
CA TRP A 89 -9.32 15.30 -18.80
C TRP A 89 -9.55 16.81 -18.93
N LYS A 90 -10.64 17.34 -18.35
CA LYS A 90 -10.89 18.78 -18.33
C LYS A 90 -9.77 19.51 -17.60
N GLU A 91 -9.42 19.05 -16.41
CA GLU A 91 -8.32 19.62 -15.62
C GLU A 91 -6.99 19.56 -16.37
N LEU A 92 -6.68 18.43 -17.01
CA LEU A 92 -5.45 18.28 -17.77
C LEU A 92 -5.39 19.27 -18.96
N PHE A 93 -6.49 19.51 -19.68
CA PHE A 93 -6.51 20.48 -20.77
C PHE A 93 -6.32 21.91 -20.29
N GLU A 94 -6.96 22.29 -19.18
CA GLU A 94 -6.78 23.61 -18.57
C GLU A 94 -5.31 23.83 -18.17
N LEU A 95 -4.63 22.80 -17.67
CA LEU A 95 -3.21 22.87 -17.33
C LEU A 95 -2.30 22.95 -18.55
N ILE A 96 -2.58 22.21 -19.61
CA ILE A 96 -1.78 22.23 -20.85
C ILE A 96 -1.75 23.63 -21.46
N ASP A 97 -2.84 24.38 -21.36
CA ASP A 97 -2.93 25.75 -21.88
C ASP A 97 -1.97 26.74 -21.17
N LEU A 98 -1.44 26.37 -20.02
CA LEU A 98 -0.41 27.16 -19.32
C LEU A 98 1.00 27.00 -19.94
N PHE A 99 1.19 26.00 -20.79
CA PHE A 99 2.48 25.68 -21.39
C PHE A 99 2.53 26.08 -22.85
N GLU A 100 3.69 26.60 -23.28
CA GLU A 100 3.94 26.93 -24.68
C GLU A 100 3.95 25.67 -25.58
N ASN A 101 4.41 24.54 -25.03
CA ASN A 101 4.48 23.29 -25.77
C ASN A 101 4.54 22.10 -24.81
N VAL A 102 3.60 21.16 -24.98
CA VAL A 102 3.59 19.86 -24.30
C VAL A 102 3.70 18.75 -25.34
N LYS A 103 4.82 18.03 -25.33
CA LYS A 103 5.03 16.83 -26.16
C LYS A 103 4.70 15.56 -25.38
N TRP A 104 4.23 14.57 -26.10
CA TRP A 104 3.82 13.28 -25.56
C TRP A 104 4.66 12.17 -26.16
N LYS A 105 5.25 11.33 -25.30
CA LYS A 105 6.08 10.22 -25.70
C LYS A 105 5.64 8.96 -24.95
N TRP A 106 5.22 7.97 -25.72
CA TRP A 106 5.00 6.65 -25.17
C TRP A 106 6.31 5.89 -25.04
N VAL A 107 6.47 5.17 -23.93
CA VAL A 107 7.54 4.21 -23.71
C VAL A 107 6.94 2.86 -23.37
N LYS A 108 7.65 1.77 -23.62
CA LYS A 108 7.18 0.44 -23.23
C LYS A 108 7.34 0.30 -21.71
N GLY A 109 6.28 -0.08 -21.02
CA GLY A 109 6.29 -0.37 -19.59
C GLY A 109 7.26 -1.50 -19.23
N HIS A 110 7.86 -1.43 -18.05
CA HIS A 110 8.85 -2.37 -17.54
C HIS A 110 10.08 -2.58 -18.49
N ALA A 111 10.33 -1.65 -19.43
CA ALA A 111 11.52 -1.64 -20.26
C ALA A 111 12.70 -0.99 -19.51
N ASP A 112 13.88 -0.92 -20.16
CA ASP A 112 15.14 -0.44 -19.59
C ASP A 112 15.20 1.07 -19.27
N ASN A 113 14.03 1.71 -19.04
CA ASN A 113 13.94 3.13 -18.66
C ASN A 113 13.90 3.26 -17.14
N GLU A 114 15.01 3.64 -16.53
CA GLU A 114 15.18 3.79 -15.09
C GLU A 114 14.16 4.76 -14.44
N TYR A 115 13.81 5.86 -15.13
CA TYR A 115 12.90 6.86 -14.59
C TYR A 115 11.43 6.42 -14.65
N ASN A 116 11.03 5.66 -15.68
CA ASN A 116 9.69 5.07 -15.71
C ASN A 116 9.54 4.01 -14.61
N LYS A 117 10.59 3.20 -14.43
CA LYS A 117 10.65 2.23 -13.33
C LYS A 117 10.58 2.89 -11.96
N ARG A 118 11.28 4.04 -11.81
CA ARG A 118 11.20 4.82 -10.57
C ARG A 118 9.80 5.37 -10.32
N CYS A 119 9.07 5.82 -11.36
CA CYS A 119 7.68 6.25 -11.23
C CYS A 119 6.77 5.10 -10.79
N ASP A 120 6.90 3.91 -11.39
CA ASP A 120 6.14 2.71 -10.99
C ASP A 120 6.36 2.37 -9.51
N GLU A 121 7.64 2.31 -9.07
CA GLU A 121 7.99 2.09 -7.66
C GLU A 121 7.33 3.12 -6.73
N LEU A 122 7.47 4.40 -7.04
CA LEU A 122 6.90 5.49 -6.23
C LEU A 122 5.36 5.44 -6.18
N ALA A 123 4.70 5.15 -7.30
CA ALA A 123 3.25 5.06 -7.37
C ALA A 123 2.74 3.86 -6.54
N VAL A 124 3.41 2.71 -6.65
CA VAL A 124 3.08 1.52 -5.85
C VAL A 124 3.32 1.76 -4.37
N ASP A 125 4.46 2.36 -3.99
CA ASP A 125 4.80 2.64 -2.60
C ASP A 125 3.84 3.65 -1.97
N ALA A 126 3.34 4.62 -2.73
CA ALA A 126 2.41 5.64 -2.24
C ALA A 126 1.12 5.02 -1.68
N TYR A 127 0.44 4.14 -2.41
CA TYR A 127 -0.78 3.51 -1.89
C TYR A 127 -0.51 2.40 -0.88
N LYS A 128 0.59 1.65 -1.01
CA LYS A 128 0.98 0.63 -0.01
C LYS A 128 1.32 1.25 1.34
N SER A 129 2.00 2.38 1.36
CA SER A 129 2.29 3.12 2.61
C SER A 129 1.01 3.56 3.31
N TYR A 130 -0.02 3.97 2.56
CA TYR A 130 -1.33 4.26 3.13
C TYR A 130 -2.01 3.00 3.70
N GLU A 131 -2.03 1.91 2.95
CA GLU A 131 -2.61 0.65 3.43
C GLU A 131 -1.94 0.21 4.73
N LYS A 132 -0.61 0.25 4.78
CA LYS A 132 0.17 -0.05 5.99
C LYS A 132 -0.22 0.86 7.16
N ALA A 133 -0.24 2.17 6.98
CA ALA A 133 -0.60 3.13 8.02
C ALA A 133 -2.05 2.97 8.51
N LYS A 134 -2.97 2.59 7.61
CA LYS A 134 -4.35 2.28 7.97
C LYS A 134 -4.42 1.05 8.87
N TRP A 135 -3.72 -0.02 8.51
CA TRP A 135 -3.66 -1.25 9.29
C TRP A 135 -3.03 -1.04 10.67
N GLU A 136 -1.95 -0.24 10.74
CA GLU A 136 -1.30 0.12 12.01
C GLU A 136 -2.28 0.84 12.96
N LYS A 137 -3.03 1.81 12.45
CA LYS A 137 -4.06 2.53 13.24
C LYS A 137 -5.22 1.64 13.67
N GLU A 138 -5.69 0.76 12.79
CA GLU A 138 -6.76 -0.19 13.13
C GLU A 138 -6.29 -1.20 14.19
N ALA A 139 -5.05 -1.67 14.09
CA ALA A 139 -4.45 -2.56 15.08
C ALA A 139 -4.27 -1.85 16.44
N GLU A 140 -3.77 -0.61 16.45
CA GLU A 140 -3.62 0.21 17.65
C GLU A 140 -4.96 0.46 18.34
N LYS A 141 -6.00 0.80 17.57
CA LYS A 141 -7.36 0.99 18.10
C LYS A 141 -7.93 -0.28 18.71
N LEU A 142 -7.73 -1.43 18.06
CA LEU A 142 -8.15 -2.73 18.58
C LEU A 142 -7.41 -3.07 19.88
N TYR A 143 -6.11 -2.78 19.94
CA TYR A 143 -5.30 -2.94 21.14
C TYR A 143 -5.84 -2.06 22.29
N GLU A 144 -6.08 -0.76 22.04
CA GLU A 144 -6.64 0.15 23.04
C GLU A 144 -8.05 -0.27 23.53
N GLU A 145 -8.92 -0.72 22.60
CA GLU A 145 -10.24 -1.22 22.93
C GLU A 145 -10.20 -2.48 23.81
N GLN A 146 -9.23 -3.37 23.59
CA GLN A 146 -9.02 -4.57 24.38
C GLN A 146 -8.45 -4.27 25.77
N HIS A 147 -7.50 -3.32 25.88
CA HIS A 147 -6.84 -2.96 27.14
C HIS A 147 -7.56 -1.88 27.95
N LYS A 148 -8.67 -1.36 27.45
CA LYS A 148 -9.49 -0.36 28.17
C LYS A 148 -10.04 -0.86 29.51
N TYR A 149 -9.98 -2.16 29.77
CA TYR A 149 -10.49 -2.82 30.97
C TYR A 149 -9.41 -3.57 31.77
N ASP A 150 -8.12 -3.46 31.40
CA ASP A 150 -7.01 -4.18 32.06
C ASP A 150 -6.70 -3.67 33.48
N ASP A 151 -7.32 -2.57 33.94
CA ASP A 151 -7.27 -2.12 35.34
C ASP A 151 -8.19 -2.90 36.27
N CYS A 152 -8.88 -3.92 35.82
CA CYS A 152 -9.79 -4.74 36.61
C CYS A 152 -9.54 -6.24 36.40
N TYR A 153 -8.67 -6.82 37.25
CA TYR A 153 -8.65 -8.23 37.69
C TYR A 153 -8.84 -9.36 36.69
N ASP A 154 -7.81 -10.26 36.66
CA ASP A 154 -7.88 -11.70 36.36
C ASP A 154 -9.26 -12.23 35.96
N THR A 155 -9.62 -12.21 34.70
CA THR A 155 -10.60 -13.10 34.11
C THR A 155 -10.16 -13.45 32.71
N GLU A 156 -10.09 -14.76 32.43
CA GLU A 156 -9.92 -15.30 31.09
C GLU A 156 -10.89 -14.61 30.13
N ILE A 157 -10.38 -13.73 29.29
CA ILE A 157 -11.19 -13.10 28.24
C ILE A 157 -11.23 -14.10 27.08
N PRO A 158 -12.38 -14.66 26.74
CA PRO A 158 -12.49 -15.46 25.52
C PRO A 158 -12.33 -14.53 24.33
N LEU A 159 -11.15 -14.52 23.74
CA LEU A 159 -10.86 -13.83 22.47
C LEU A 159 -11.67 -14.49 21.35
N ASN A 160 -12.90 -14.05 21.17
CA ASN A 160 -13.77 -14.53 20.11
C ASN A 160 -13.48 -13.74 18.83
N PHE A 161 -12.31 -13.97 18.25
CA PHE A 161 -11.97 -13.43 16.95
C PHE A 161 -12.57 -14.32 15.87
N ASN A 162 -13.35 -13.73 14.98
CA ASN A 162 -13.79 -14.38 13.75
C ASN A 162 -12.56 -14.54 12.84
N SER A 163 -11.89 -15.69 12.96
CA SER A 163 -10.50 -15.98 12.57
C SER A 163 -10.12 -15.65 11.13
N LYS A 164 -11.07 -15.74 10.19
CA LYS A 164 -10.78 -15.45 8.77
C LYS A 164 -10.58 -13.96 8.46
N GLN A 165 -11.32 -13.10 9.14
CA GLN A 165 -11.22 -11.64 8.88
C GLN A 165 -9.97 -11.03 9.53
N THR A 166 -9.59 -11.52 10.70
CA THR A 166 -8.41 -11.00 11.43
C THR A 166 -7.09 -11.49 10.81
N ALA A 167 -7.00 -12.73 10.36
CA ALA A 167 -5.80 -13.24 9.70
C ALA A 167 -5.52 -12.57 8.34
N ILE A 168 -6.56 -12.18 7.61
CA ILE A 168 -6.45 -11.40 6.36
C ILE A 168 -6.04 -9.96 6.65
N ALA A 169 -6.50 -9.41 7.79
CA ALA A 169 -6.27 -8.02 8.14
C ALA A 169 -4.85 -7.72 8.64
N ILE A 170 -4.18 -8.65 9.30
CA ILE A 170 -2.92 -8.39 10.02
C ILE A 170 -1.70 -8.96 9.28
N ALA A 171 -1.87 -9.54 8.08
CA ALA A 171 -0.79 -10.20 7.33
C ALA A 171 0.08 -11.12 8.22
N LEU A 172 -0.59 -12.01 8.97
CA LEU A 172 0.07 -12.94 9.87
C LEU A 172 0.85 -13.99 9.06
N THR A 173 2.13 -14.08 9.30
CA THR A 173 3.01 -15.12 8.72
C THR A 173 3.32 -16.19 9.76
N ALA A 174 3.18 -17.45 9.39
CA ALA A 174 3.53 -18.55 10.29
C ALA A 174 5.02 -18.51 10.63
N HIS A 175 5.35 -18.24 11.90
CA HIS A 175 6.73 -18.24 12.39
C HIS A 175 7.14 -19.65 12.78
N LYS A 176 6.35 -20.31 13.61
CA LYS A 176 6.65 -21.68 14.08
C LYS A 176 5.37 -22.44 14.44
N ARG A 177 5.39 -23.74 14.16
CA ARG A 177 4.23 -24.60 14.42
C ARG A 177 4.57 -25.72 15.39
N TYR A 178 3.66 -26.03 16.30
CA TYR A 178 3.78 -27.06 17.33
C TYR A 178 2.55 -27.93 17.35
N THR A 179 2.72 -29.23 17.63
CA THR A 179 1.60 -30.14 17.91
C THR A 179 1.69 -30.61 19.36
N ILE A 180 0.66 -30.31 20.12
CA ILE A 180 0.56 -30.67 21.55
C ILE A 180 -0.74 -31.47 21.74
N GLY A 181 -0.63 -32.75 22.04
CA GLY A 181 -1.77 -33.64 22.08
C GLY A 181 -2.47 -33.75 20.72
N SER A 182 -3.78 -33.48 20.68
CA SER A 182 -4.59 -33.47 19.45
C SER A 182 -4.68 -32.09 18.77
N HIS A 183 -4.02 -31.08 19.32
CA HIS A 183 -4.12 -29.70 18.85
C HIS A 183 -2.86 -29.22 18.17
N THR A 184 -3.03 -28.38 17.16
CA THR A 184 -1.94 -27.68 16.47
C THR A 184 -1.92 -26.22 16.91
N TYR A 185 -0.76 -25.75 17.37
CA TYR A 185 -0.51 -24.37 17.76
C TYR A 185 0.48 -23.75 16.79
N THR A 186 0.14 -22.60 16.26
CA THR A 186 1.01 -21.86 15.34
C THR A 186 1.34 -20.50 15.95
N ILE A 187 2.63 -20.21 16.14
CA ILE A 187 3.06 -18.84 16.41
C ILE A 187 3.06 -18.10 15.09
N LEU A 188 2.33 -16.99 15.04
CA LEU A 188 2.22 -16.11 13.90
C LEU A 188 2.98 -14.82 14.19
N ASP A 189 3.80 -14.40 13.25
CA ASP A 189 4.47 -13.09 13.27
C ASP A 189 3.53 -12.04 12.67
N CYS A 190 3.37 -10.93 13.39
CA CYS A 190 2.55 -9.80 12.93
C CYS A 190 3.42 -8.83 12.12
N ALA A 191 3.37 -8.91 10.80
CA ALA A 191 4.16 -8.04 9.93
C ALA A 191 3.86 -6.53 10.10
N ALA A 192 2.65 -6.19 10.57
CA ALA A 192 2.25 -4.82 10.85
C ALA A 192 2.81 -4.27 12.16
N LEU A 193 3.15 -5.15 13.12
CA LEU A 193 3.68 -4.80 14.44
C LEU A 193 4.92 -5.64 14.74
N PRO A 194 6.10 -5.22 14.27
CA PRO A 194 7.35 -5.96 14.48
C PRO A 194 7.62 -6.24 15.97
N GLY A 195 7.81 -7.50 16.29
CA GLY A 195 8.02 -7.97 17.67
C GLY A 195 6.75 -8.42 18.39
N LEU A 196 5.57 -8.26 17.77
CA LEU A 196 4.33 -8.85 18.27
C LEU A 196 4.11 -10.21 17.59
N TYR A 197 3.83 -11.22 18.42
CA TYR A 197 3.53 -12.57 18.00
C TYR A 197 2.18 -12.99 18.56
N VAL A 198 1.51 -13.90 17.87
CA VAL A 198 0.19 -14.41 18.23
C VAL A 198 0.20 -15.92 18.19
N ILE A 199 -0.42 -16.57 19.15
CA ILE A 199 -0.62 -18.02 19.14
C ILE A 199 -2.01 -18.34 18.58
N GLU A 200 -2.04 -19.06 17.45
CA GLU A 200 -3.24 -19.62 16.85
C GLU A 200 -3.34 -21.10 17.20
N LYS A 201 -4.51 -21.52 17.66
CA LYS A 201 -4.84 -22.93 17.92
C LYS A 201 -5.75 -23.48 16.83
N ASP A 202 -5.39 -24.64 16.27
CA ASP A 202 -6.17 -25.39 15.29
C ASP A 202 -6.61 -24.57 14.06
N TYR A 203 -5.77 -23.62 13.63
CA TYR A 203 -5.99 -22.76 12.46
C TYR A 203 -7.21 -21.83 12.54
N CYS A 204 -7.78 -21.63 13.71
CA CYS A 204 -9.00 -20.84 13.82
C CYS A 204 -9.19 -20.04 15.11
N THR A 205 -8.42 -20.27 16.15
CA THR A 205 -8.60 -19.60 17.45
C THR A 205 -7.30 -18.95 17.87
N LEU A 206 -7.28 -17.62 17.99
CA LEU A 206 -6.19 -16.90 18.61
C LEU A 206 -6.35 -17.00 20.14
N ILE A 207 -5.31 -17.46 20.82
CA ILE A 207 -5.37 -17.74 22.27
C ILE A 207 -4.44 -16.86 23.09
N TYR A 208 -3.45 -16.25 22.45
CA TYR A 208 -2.47 -15.40 23.14
C TYR A 208 -1.79 -14.43 22.17
N HIS A 209 -1.30 -13.30 22.68
CA HIS A 209 -0.45 -12.38 21.96
C HIS A 209 0.62 -11.79 22.90
N GLY A 210 1.80 -11.49 22.37
CA GLY A 210 2.90 -10.96 23.14
C GLY A 210 4.21 -10.97 22.37
N SER A 211 5.33 -10.83 23.06
CA SER A 211 6.64 -11.07 22.48
C SER A 211 6.83 -12.54 22.10
N LEU A 212 7.83 -12.84 21.29
CA LEU A 212 8.12 -14.24 20.92
C LEU A 212 8.43 -15.09 22.18
N ASP A 213 9.14 -14.52 23.14
CA ASP A 213 9.51 -15.20 24.37
C ASP A 213 8.27 -15.47 25.24
N ASP A 214 7.33 -14.52 25.32
CA ASP A 214 6.05 -14.70 26.01
C ASP A 214 5.20 -15.77 25.35
N CYS A 215 5.07 -15.76 24.03
CA CYS A 215 4.37 -16.81 23.29
C CYS A 215 5.02 -18.19 23.47
N MET A 216 6.34 -18.25 23.53
CA MET A 216 7.07 -19.50 23.79
C MET A 216 6.84 -20.00 25.22
N TYR A 217 6.76 -19.09 26.20
CA TYR A 217 6.46 -19.40 27.59
C TYR A 217 5.04 -19.97 27.73
N GLU A 218 4.04 -19.29 27.18
CA GLU A 218 2.65 -19.75 27.18
C GLU A 218 2.47 -21.14 26.53
N LEU A 219 3.18 -21.42 25.44
CA LEU A 219 3.17 -22.75 24.84
C LEU A 219 3.83 -23.81 25.72
N GLN A 220 4.76 -23.44 26.62
CA GLN A 220 5.33 -24.37 27.60
C GLN A 220 4.34 -24.70 28.70
N ASP A 221 3.52 -23.76 29.15
CA ASP A 221 2.47 -24.01 30.16
C ASP A 221 1.32 -24.90 29.61
N ILE A 222 1.05 -24.81 28.30
CA ILE A 222 0.09 -25.69 27.63
C ILE A 222 0.63 -27.14 27.49
N LYS A 223 1.93 -27.31 27.44
CA LYS A 223 2.58 -28.63 27.51
C LYS A 223 2.45 -29.16 28.93
N ASP A 224 1.86 -30.35 29.06
CA ASP A 224 1.70 -31.11 30.27
C ASP A 224 2.76 -30.78 31.32
N PRO A 225 2.39 -30.36 32.55
CA PRO A 225 3.29 -29.97 33.61
C PRO A 225 4.29 -31.06 34.06
N ASN A 226 4.21 -32.25 33.49
CA ASN A 226 5.13 -33.35 33.77
C ASN A 226 6.22 -33.57 32.71
N VAL A 227 6.33 -32.74 31.70
CA VAL A 227 7.40 -32.82 30.70
C VAL A 227 8.39 -31.69 30.91
N LEU A 228 9.59 -32.05 31.40
CA LEU A 228 10.72 -31.15 31.67
C LEU A 228 11.12 -30.30 30.43
N PRO A 229 11.58 -29.07 30.65
CA PRO A 229 12.05 -28.17 29.57
C PRO A 229 13.29 -28.75 28.88
N PHE A 230 13.36 -28.56 27.55
CA PHE A 230 14.57 -28.79 26.77
C PHE A 230 15.55 -27.65 26.91
#